data_e660c6ecd4833a006d6e7683be1a8573
#
_entry.id   e660c6ecd4833a006d6e7683be1a8573
#
_cell.length_a   1.000
_cell.length_b   1.000
_cell.length_c   1.000
_cell.angle_alpha   90.00
_cell.angle_beta   90.00
_cell.angle_gamma   90.00
#
_symmetry.space_group_name_H-M   'P 1'
#
loop_
_entity.id
_entity.type
_entity.pdbx_description
1 polymer ?
#
loop_
_entity_poly.entity_id
_entity_poly.type
_entity_poly.pdbx_seq_one_letter_code
_entity_poly.pdbx_strand_id
1 'polypeptide(L)'
;MDRVIAKLNSDLGTIHSLLPGAALAKIAKVSFWIEHDNSDVPGLTFHQSSDWLKSHDYNTDKATCIEIGNLENFLSWHAEQPVIVLHELSHAYQDRVLGNDNPTIRQAYDSAVSSHRYESVPYIRGGKLRAYALDNAAEYFAELSEAYFGENDFYPFVRSELEEFDPAGFQMIEKLWLSGNHPHPSLENPVSTDSHLPYWRLYGS
;
A
#
# COMPACT_ATOMS: atom_id res chain seq x y z
N MET A 1 -19.59 -10.34 4.51
CA MET A 1 -19.60 -8.93 4.13
C MET A 1 -19.35 -8.01 5.34
N ASP A 2 -20.18 -7.99 6.37
CA ASP A 2 -20.05 -7.03 7.51
C ASP A 2 -18.70 -7.04 8.20
N ARG A 3 -18.09 -8.22 8.40
CA ARG A 3 -16.75 -8.36 8.97
C ARG A 3 -15.66 -7.72 8.11
N VAL A 4 -15.78 -7.85 6.79
CA VAL A 4 -14.85 -7.24 5.82
C VAL A 4 -14.98 -5.72 5.84
N ILE A 5 -16.21 -5.20 5.82
CA ILE A 5 -16.46 -3.76 5.90
C ILE A 5 -15.93 -3.19 7.22
N ALA A 6 -16.16 -3.88 8.34
CA ALA A 6 -15.65 -3.46 9.65
C ALA A 6 -14.11 -3.43 9.68
N LYS A 7 -13.47 -4.48 9.13
CA LYS A 7 -11.99 -4.54 9.06
C LYS A 7 -11.44 -3.45 8.15
N LEU A 8 -12.00 -3.28 6.94
CA LEU A 8 -11.58 -2.23 6.00
C LEU A 8 -11.70 -0.84 6.63
N ASN A 9 -12.80 -0.54 7.32
CA ASN A 9 -12.97 0.73 8.02
C ASN A 9 -11.92 0.93 9.13
N SER A 10 -11.58 -0.13 9.85
CA SER A 10 -10.52 -0.10 10.86
C SER A 10 -9.16 0.21 10.23
N ASP A 11 -8.83 -0.44 9.10
CA ASP A 11 -7.58 -0.22 8.37
C ASP A 11 -7.48 1.20 7.83
N LEU A 12 -8.56 1.68 7.21
CA LEU A 12 -8.64 3.06 6.71
C LEU A 12 -8.52 4.09 7.84
N GLY A 13 -9.09 3.81 9.02
CA GLY A 13 -8.91 4.62 10.22
C GLY A 13 -7.45 4.67 10.69
N THR A 14 -6.77 3.54 10.69
CA THR A 14 -5.33 3.46 11.00
C THR A 14 -4.50 4.23 9.99
N ILE A 15 -4.72 3.99 8.68
CA ILE A 15 -4.02 4.68 7.59
C ILE A 15 -4.24 6.20 7.66
N HIS A 16 -5.45 6.62 7.98
CA HIS A 16 -5.76 8.05 8.18
C HIS A 16 -4.90 8.68 9.30
N SER A 17 -4.57 7.94 10.34
CA SER A 17 -3.71 8.44 11.42
C SER A 17 -2.21 8.44 11.07
N LEU A 18 -1.79 7.63 10.11
CA LEU A 18 -0.39 7.45 9.73
C LEU A 18 0.05 8.38 8.60
N LEU A 19 -0.81 8.61 7.61
CA LEU A 19 -0.44 9.35 6.42
C LEU A 19 -0.59 10.87 6.59
N PRO A 20 0.27 11.69 5.95
CA PRO A 20 0.11 13.14 5.91
C PRO A 20 -1.22 13.55 5.26
N GLY A 21 -1.88 14.58 5.81
CA GLY A 21 -3.16 15.06 5.31
C GLY A 21 -3.18 15.43 3.82
N ALA A 22 -2.06 15.92 3.29
CA ALA A 22 -1.93 16.22 1.86
C ALA A 22 -1.98 14.95 0.99
N ALA A 23 -1.35 13.85 1.43
CA ALA A 23 -1.41 12.56 0.77
C ALA A 23 -2.80 11.94 0.87
N LEU A 24 -3.40 11.97 2.07
CA LEU A 24 -4.77 11.51 2.30
C LEU A 24 -5.78 12.17 1.36
N ALA A 25 -5.70 13.49 1.18
CA ALA A 25 -6.59 14.23 0.28
C ALA A 25 -6.50 13.74 -1.19
N LYS A 26 -5.37 13.18 -1.60
CA LYS A 26 -5.15 12.66 -2.95
C LYS A 26 -5.76 11.27 -3.16
N ILE A 27 -5.70 10.42 -2.14
CA ILE A 27 -6.21 9.04 -2.19
C ILE A 27 -7.64 8.89 -1.63
N ALA A 28 -8.21 9.92 -0.98
CA ALA A 28 -9.54 9.87 -0.36
C ALA A 28 -10.69 9.50 -1.33
N LYS A 29 -10.45 9.58 -2.65
CA LYS A 29 -11.43 9.23 -3.69
C LYS A 29 -11.17 7.87 -4.34
N VAL A 30 -10.24 7.08 -3.81
CA VAL A 30 -10.06 5.70 -4.24
C VAL A 30 -11.28 4.90 -3.82
N SER A 31 -11.89 4.19 -4.75
CA SER A 31 -13.06 3.36 -4.50
C SER A 31 -12.62 1.92 -4.20
N PHE A 32 -13.38 1.25 -3.35
CA PHE A 32 -13.20 -0.19 -3.10
C PHE A 32 -14.32 -0.95 -3.79
N TRP A 33 -13.92 -1.96 -4.58
CA TRP A 33 -14.80 -2.92 -5.20
C TRP A 33 -14.72 -4.22 -4.42
N ILE A 34 -15.85 -4.72 -3.90
CA ILE A 34 -15.84 -5.87 -3.00
C ILE A 34 -16.64 -7.00 -3.65
N GLU A 35 -15.96 -8.12 -3.92
CA GLU A 35 -16.56 -9.35 -4.42
C GLU A 35 -16.48 -10.47 -3.38
N HIS A 36 -17.39 -11.40 -3.46
CA HIS A 36 -17.45 -12.52 -2.50
C HIS A 36 -16.30 -13.50 -2.71
N ASP A 37 -16.09 -13.90 -3.96
CA ASP A 37 -15.07 -14.88 -4.35
C ASP A 37 -14.76 -14.73 -5.84
N ASN A 38 -13.78 -13.89 -6.18
CA ASN A 38 -13.24 -13.76 -7.53
C ASN A 38 -11.93 -14.55 -7.61
N SER A 39 -11.93 -15.67 -8.33
CA SER A 39 -10.75 -16.53 -8.48
C SER A 39 -9.55 -15.83 -9.13
N ASP A 40 -9.79 -14.81 -9.95
CA ASP A 40 -8.73 -14.08 -10.65
C ASP A 40 -8.05 -13.04 -9.78
N VAL A 41 -8.72 -12.63 -8.68
CA VAL A 41 -8.18 -11.70 -7.67
C VAL A 41 -8.35 -12.35 -6.29
N PRO A 42 -7.42 -13.22 -5.89
CA PRO A 42 -7.56 -13.97 -4.64
C PRO A 42 -7.38 -13.11 -3.37
N GLY A 43 -6.91 -11.87 -3.51
CA GLY A 43 -6.64 -10.95 -2.39
C GLY A 43 -7.14 -9.54 -2.65
N LEU A 44 -6.22 -8.57 -2.54
CA LEU A 44 -6.44 -7.18 -2.91
C LEU A 44 -5.62 -6.84 -4.15
N THR A 45 -6.13 -5.90 -4.96
CA THR A 45 -5.41 -5.38 -6.14
C THR A 45 -5.93 -4.00 -6.51
N PHE A 46 -5.02 -3.05 -6.73
CA PHE A 46 -5.35 -1.77 -7.37
C PHE A 46 -5.33 -1.90 -8.89
N HIS A 47 -6.42 -1.60 -9.54
CA HIS A 47 -6.54 -1.61 -11.00
C HIS A 47 -6.20 -0.25 -11.59
N GLN A 48 -5.02 -0.11 -12.21
CA GLN A 48 -4.53 1.17 -12.73
C GLN A 48 -5.35 1.70 -13.93
N SER A 49 -5.71 0.84 -14.86
CA SER A 49 -6.09 1.25 -16.21
C SER A 49 -7.26 0.45 -16.76
N SER A 50 -8.25 1.16 -17.31
CA SER A 50 -9.35 0.55 -18.06
C SER A 50 -8.87 -0.19 -19.33
N ASP A 51 -7.79 0.29 -19.97
CA ASP A 51 -7.26 -0.34 -21.17
C ASP A 51 -6.59 -1.68 -20.83
N TRP A 52 -5.88 -1.75 -19.71
CA TRP A 52 -5.33 -3.02 -19.23
C TRP A 52 -6.44 -4.02 -18.89
N LEU A 53 -7.45 -3.59 -18.11
CA LEU A 53 -8.61 -4.42 -17.78
C LEU A 53 -9.30 -4.94 -19.03
N LYS A 54 -9.55 -4.08 -20.00
CA LYS A 54 -10.18 -4.45 -21.26
C LYS A 54 -9.34 -5.46 -22.07
N SER A 55 -8.02 -5.28 -22.12
CA SER A 55 -7.13 -6.19 -22.86
C SER A 55 -7.01 -7.57 -22.22
N HIS A 56 -7.36 -7.71 -20.94
CA HIS A 56 -7.36 -8.96 -20.18
C HIS A 56 -8.77 -9.49 -19.89
N ASP A 57 -9.79 -8.94 -20.55
CA ASP A 57 -11.18 -9.36 -20.45
C ASP A 57 -11.80 -9.17 -19.04
N TYR A 58 -11.26 -8.18 -18.28
CA TYR A 58 -11.78 -7.79 -16.99
C TYR A 58 -12.84 -6.68 -17.10
N ASN A 59 -13.66 -6.54 -16.05
CA ASN A 59 -14.63 -5.46 -15.95
C ASN A 59 -13.94 -4.09 -15.84
N THR A 60 -14.14 -3.24 -16.85
CA THR A 60 -13.53 -1.91 -16.93
C THR A 60 -14.05 -0.91 -15.89
N ASP A 61 -15.19 -1.18 -15.24
CA ASP A 61 -15.74 -0.34 -14.17
C ASP A 61 -14.86 -0.40 -12.90
N LYS A 62 -13.99 -1.42 -12.77
CA LYS A 62 -13.02 -1.55 -11.70
C LYS A 62 -11.79 -0.64 -11.87
N ALA A 63 -11.65 0.05 -13.00
CA ALA A 63 -10.52 0.94 -13.23
C ALA A 63 -10.39 2.01 -12.13
N THR A 64 -9.16 2.17 -11.64
CA THR A 64 -8.80 3.06 -10.51
C THR A 64 -9.46 2.72 -9.16
N CYS A 65 -10.01 1.51 -9.03
CA CYS A 65 -10.50 0.95 -7.76
C CYS A 65 -9.46 0.01 -7.14
N ILE A 66 -9.57 -0.19 -5.83
CA ILE A 66 -8.96 -1.34 -5.14
C ILE A 66 -10.02 -2.43 -5.06
N GLU A 67 -9.74 -3.58 -5.65
CA GLU A 67 -10.61 -4.75 -5.57
C GLU A 67 -10.23 -5.62 -4.37
N ILE A 68 -11.22 -5.96 -3.55
CA ILE A 68 -11.18 -7.06 -2.59
C ILE A 68 -11.89 -8.23 -3.29
N GLY A 69 -11.12 -9.12 -3.89
CA GLY A 69 -11.68 -10.18 -4.72
C GLY A 69 -12.15 -11.41 -3.94
N ASN A 70 -11.64 -11.61 -2.70
CA ASN A 70 -12.05 -12.72 -1.85
C ASN A 70 -12.15 -12.29 -0.39
N LEU A 71 -13.34 -12.45 0.21
CA LEU A 71 -13.63 -11.96 1.56
C LEU A 71 -12.84 -12.68 2.66
N GLU A 72 -12.68 -14.00 2.54
CA GLU A 72 -12.00 -14.81 3.57
C GLU A 72 -10.48 -14.57 3.50
N ASN A 73 -9.92 -14.48 2.31
CA ASN A 73 -8.50 -14.17 2.13
C ASN A 73 -8.18 -12.76 2.64
N PHE A 74 -9.02 -11.77 2.35
CA PHE A 74 -8.87 -10.41 2.91
C PHE A 74 -8.76 -10.45 4.43
N LEU A 75 -9.61 -11.21 5.11
CA LEU A 75 -9.59 -11.31 6.57
C LEU A 75 -8.39 -12.10 7.10
N SER A 76 -7.99 -13.17 6.41
CA SER A 76 -6.92 -14.06 6.88
C SER A 76 -5.53 -13.50 6.61
N TRP A 77 -5.32 -12.80 5.49
CA TRP A 77 -4.01 -12.28 5.09
C TRP A 77 -3.50 -11.14 5.99
N HIS A 78 -4.41 -10.45 6.69
CA HIS A 78 -4.00 -9.43 7.68
C HIS A 78 -3.12 -9.97 8.82
N ALA A 79 -3.10 -11.27 9.05
CA ALA A 79 -2.18 -11.88 10.01
C ALA A 79 -0.71 -11.83 9.53
N GLU A 80 -0.49 -11.65 8.24
CA GLU A 80 0.83 -11.63 7.61
C GLU A 80 1.17 -10.28 7.01
N GLN A 81 0.15 -9.61 6.46
CA GLN A 81 0.24 -8.28 5.86
C GLN A 81 -0.68 -7.32 6.61
N PRO A 82 -0.29 -6.86 7.79
CA PRO A 82 -1.17 -6.04 8.66
C PRO A 82 -1.66 -4.77 8.00
N VAL A 83 -0.91 -4.24 7.05
CA VAL A 83 -1.20 -2.98 6.34
C VAL A 83 -1.40 -3.16 4.82
N ILE A 84 -1.88 -4.34 4.40
CA ILE A 84 -2.13 -4.66 2.98
C ILE A 84 -3.01 -3.62 2.26
N VAL A 85 -3.93 -2.96 2.97
CA VAL A 85 -4.73 -1.86 2.41
C VAL A 85 -3.86 -0.64 2.09
N LEU A 86 -2.82 -0.38 2.89
CA LEU A 86 -1.85 0.69 2.59
C LEU A 86 -1.01 0.35 1.36
N HIS A 87 -0.65 -0.93 1.18
CA HIS A 87 0.04 -1.40 -0.02
C HIS A 87 -0.71 -0.97 -1.29
N GLU A 88 -1.98 -1.33 -1.40
CA GLU A 88 -2.81 -0.99 -2.56
C GLU A 88 -3.08 0.52 -2.70
N LEU A 89 -3.22 1.22 -1.58
CA LEU A 89 -3.32 2.68 -1.60
C LEU A 89 -2.01 3.35 -2.03
N SER A 90 -0.86 2.70 -1.84
CA SER A 90 0.44 3.18 -2.34
C SER A 90 0.51 3.11 -3.87
N HIS A 91 0.01 2.02 -4.47
CA HIS A 91 -0.16 1.94 -5.91
C HIS A 91 -1.10 3.02 -6.44
N ALA A 92 -2.24 3.24 -5.77
CA ALA A 92 -3.18 4.30 -6.14
C ALA A 92 -2.56 5.70 -6.00
N TYR A 93 -1.73 5.93 -5.00
CA TYR A 93 -1.00 7.19 -4.82
C TYR A 93 0.06 7.38 -5.90
N GLN A 94 0.81 6.33 -6.22
CA GLN A 94 1.77 6.37 -7.32
C GLN A 94 1.09 6.72 -8.64
N ASP A 95 0.03 6.01 -8.99
CA ASP A 95 -0.70 6.24 -10.25
C ASP A 95 -1.25 7.67 -10.37
N ARG A 96 -1.92 8.15 -9.32
CA ARG A 96 -2.67 9.43 -9.35
C ARG A 96 -1.82 10.67 -9.12
N VAL A 97 -0.70 10.53 -8.42
CA VAL A 97 0.06 11.69 -7.89
C VAL A 97 1.50 11.71 -8.37
N LEU A 98 2.18 10.58 -8.34
CA LEU A 98 3.62 10.50 -8.59
C LEU A 98 3.96 10.19 -10.05
N GLY A 99 3.05 9.49 -10.74
CA GLY A 99 3.27 8.91 -12.07
C GLY A 99 3.99 7.57 -12.00
N ASN A 100 3.58 6.65 -12.89
CA ASN A 100 4.08 5.27 -12.90
C ASN A 100 5.58 5.17 -13.24
N ASP A 101 6.11 6.11 -14.03
CA ASP A 101 7.52 6.22 -14.39
C ASP A 101 8.29 7.21 -13.49
N ASN A 102 7.93 7.32 -12.21
CA ASN A 102 8.56 8.26 -11.31
C ASN A 102 10.07 8.02 -11.19
N PRO A 103 10.94 9.00 -11.55
CA PRO A 103 12.38 8.79 -11.58
C PRO A 103 13.00 8.60 -10.19
N THR A 104 12.38 9.14 -9.14
CA THR A 104 12.86 8.95 -7.76
C THR A 104 12.65 7.51 -7.29
N ILE A 105 11.49 6.92 -7.60
CA ILE A 105 11.19 5.51 -7.31
C ILE A 105 12.12 4.62 -8.12
N ARG A 106 12.24 4.87 -9.43
CA ARG A 106 13.09 4.09 -10.33
C ARG A 106 14.54 4.07 -9.85
N GLN A 107 15.11 5.22 -9.53
CA GLN A 107 16.50 5.31 -9.06
C GLN A 107 16.73 4.54 -7.76
N ALA A 108 15.82 4.63 -6.79
CA ALA A 108 15.95 3.88 -5.53
C ALA A 108 15.82 2.36 -5.76
N TYR A 109 14.85 1.95 -6.58
CA TYR A 109 14.67 0.55 -6.97
C TYR A 109 15.90 -0.03 -7.67
N ASP A 110 16.45 0.67 -8.68
CA ASP A 110 17.64 0.22 -9.42
C ASP A 110 18.86 0.09 -8.48
N SER A 111 18.98 0.97 -7.46
CA SER A 111 19.98 0.85 -6.42
C SER A 111 19.77 -0.38 -5.54
N ALA A 112 18.51 -0.66 -5.14
CA ALA A 112 18.16 -1.84 -4.35
C ALA A 112 18.46 -3.13 -5.12
N VAL A 113 18.07 -3.22 -6.39
CA VAL A 113 18.38 -4.36 -7.27
C VAL A 113 19.89 -4.56 -7.39
N SER A 114 20.64 -3.50 -7.70
CA SER A 114 22.10 -3.55 -7.87
C SER A 114 22.85 -3.96 -6.61
N SER A 115 22.27 -3.68 -5.44
CA SER A 115 22.88 -4.05 -4.15
C SER A 115 22.69 -5.50 -3.75
N HIS A 116 21.79 -6.24 -4.41
CA HIS A 116 21.37 -7.60 -4.09
C HIS A 116 20.84 -7.81 -2.66
N ARG A 117 20.57 -6.72 -1.90
CA ARG A 117 20.22 -6.81 -0.48
C ARG A 117 18.88 -7.50 -0.23
N TYR A 118 17.93 -7.41 -1.15
CA TYR A 118 16.59 -7.97 -1.05
C TYR A 118 16.45 -9.40 -1.60
N GLU A 119 17.52 -9.99 -2.12
CA GLU A 119 17.49 -11.33 -2.73
C GLU A 119 17.22 -12.45 -1.71
N SER A 120 17.54 -12.23 -0.43
CA SER A 120 17.31 -13.21 0.62
C SER A 120 17.18 -12.52 1.98
N VAL A 121 15.97 -12.08 2.29
CA VAL A 121 15.63 -11.36 3.54
C VAL A 121 14.76 -12.22 4.44
N PRO A 122 14.72 -11.95 5.77
CA PRO A 122 13.75 -12.57 6.65
C PRO A 122 12.32 -12.35 6.17
N TYR A 123 11.48 -13.38 6.32
CA TYR A 123 10.05 -13.35 6.04
C TYR A 123 9.26 -13.54 7.34
N ILE A 124 8.13 -12.86 7.50
CA ILE A 124 7.37 -12.82 8.75
C ILE A 124 6.96 -14.21 9.27
N ARG A 125 6.72 -15.18 8.38
CA ARG A 125 6.45 -16.58 8.75
C ARG A 125 7.72 -17.40 9.07
N GLY A 126 8.90 -16.77 9.06
CA GLY A 126 10.19 -17.41 9.27
C GLY A 126 10.88 -17.81 7.97
N GLY A 127 12.18 -18.10 8.10
CA GLY A 127 13.03 -18.36 6.95
C GLY A 127 13.48 -17.08 6.24
N LYS A 128 14.07 -17.25 5.06
CA LYS A 128 14.51 -16.17 4.18
C LYS A 128 13.99 -16.41 2.78
N LEU A 129 13.46 -15.36 2.15
CA LEU A 129 12.95 -15.37 0.79
C LEU A 129 13.46 -14.13 0.04
N ARG A 130 13.36 -14.17 -1.28
CA ARG A 130 13.50 -12.98 -2.11
C ARG A 130 12.31 -12.06 -1.82
N ALA A 131 12.56 -10.81 -1.47
CA ALA A 131 11.50 -9.86 -1.17
C ALA A 131 10.64 -9.54 -2.39
N TYR A 132 9.35 -9.37 -2.17
CA TYR A 132 8.41 -8.97 -3.21
C TYR A 132 8.72 -7.58 -3.76
N ALA A 133 9.34 -6.72 -2.96
CA ALA A 133 9.90 -5.42 -3.38
C ALA A 133 10.82 -5.48 -4.61
N LEU A 134 11.41 -6.64 -4.93
CA LEU A 134 12.24 -6.79 -6.13
C LEU A 134 11.46 -7.10 -7.41
N ASP A 135 10.17 -7.33 -7.37
CA ASP A 135 9.40 -7.70 -8.56
C ASP A 135 9.34 -6.56 -9.57
N ASN A 136 9.11 -5.35 -9.11
CA ASN A 136 9.18 -4.14 -9.92
C ASN A 136 9.24 -2.89 -9.03
N ALA A 137 9.42 -1.72 -9.65
CA ALA A 137 9.56 -0.46 -8.93
C ALA A 137 8.27 -0.02 -8.21
N ALA A 138 7.09 -0.46 -8.65
CA ALA A 138 5.83 -0.13 -7.99
C ALA A 138 5.66 -0.97 -6.71
N GLU A 139 5.98 -2.27 -6.76
CA GLU A 139 5.99 -3.12 -5.56
C GLU A 139 7.04 -2.65 -4.56
N TYR A 140 8.22 -2.26 -5.02
CA TYR A 140 9.24 -1.68 -4.15
C TYR A 140 8.71 -0.45 -3.39
N PHE A 141 8.01 0.46 -4.07
CA PHE A 141 7.42 1.63 -3.43
C PHE A 141 6.33 1.25 -2.42
N ALA A 142 5.46 0.29 -2.76
CA ALA A 142 4.39 -0.17 -1.89
C ALA A 142 4.92 -0.89 -0.64
N GLU A 143 5.81 -1.87 -0.80
CA GLU A 143 6.46 -2.61 0.30
C GLU A 143 7.22 -1.69 1.27
N LEU A 144 7.98 -0.71 0.73
CA LEU A 144 8.69 0.23 1.57
C LEU A 144 7.73 1.22 2.26
N SER A 145 6.58 1.51 1.68
CA SER A 145 5.53 2.29 2.35
C SER A 145 4.93 1.53 3.53
N GLU A 146 4.74 0.20 3.40
CA GLU A 146 4.33 -0.65 4.51
C GLU A 146 5.34 -0.61 5.66
N ALA A 147 6.63 -0.84 5.37
CA ALA A 147 7.70 -0.80 6.37
C ALA A 147 7.83 0.58 7.03
N TYR A 148 7.60 1.66 6.28
CA TYR A 148 7.75 3.03 6.78
C TYR A 148 6.61 3.47 7.70
N PHE A 149 5.36 3.12 7.35
CA PHE A 149 4.16 3.57 8.07
C PHE A 149 3.54 2.51 8.98
N GLY A 150 3.91 1.24 8.82
CA GLY A 150 3.33 0.13 9.56
C GLY A 150 4.29 -1.02 9.76
N GLU A 151 3.89 -2.20 9.33
CA GLU A 151 4.67 -3.43 9.41
C GLU A 151 4.58 -4.20 8.09
N ASN A 152 5.73 -4.48 7.47
CA ASN A 152 5.86 -5.25 6.23
C ASN A 152 6.03 -6.75 6.55
N ASP A 153 5.71 -7.62 5.60
CA ASP A 153 5.88 -9.07 5.74
C ASP A 153 7.28 -9.58 5.32
N PHE A 154 8.03 -8.79 4.54
CA PHE A 154 9.44 -8.99 4.24
C PHE A 154 10.31 -7.96 4.97
N TYR A 155 11.50 -8.41 5.44
CA TYR A 155 12.48 -7.49 6.01
C TYR A 155 12.98 -6.49 4.94
N PRO A 156 13.04 -5.20 5.31
CA PRO A 156 12.80 -4.57 6.62
C PRO A 156 11.32 -4.52 6.99
N PHE A 157 11.02 -4.94 8.23
CA PHE A 157 9.64 -5.02 8.71
C PHE A 157 9.08 -3.67 9.14
N VAL A 158 9.93 -2.81 9.72
CA VAL A 158 9.52 -1.54 10.30
C VAL A 158 10.45 -0.40 9.90
N ARG A 159 9.99 0.82 10.15
CA ARG A 159 10.66 2.07 9.74
C ARG A 159 12.14 2.14 10.16
N SER A 160 12.47 1.81 11.39
CA SER A 160 13.87 1.87 11.87
C SER A 160 14.78 0.88 11.16
N GLU A 161 14.27 -0.30 10.83
CA GLU A 161 15.01 -1.29 10.05
C GLU A 161 15.16 -0.83 8.59
N LEU A 162 14.13 -0.19 8.01
CA LEU A 162 14.21 0.37 6.67
C LEU A 162 15.28 1.46 6.57
N GLU A 163 15.35 2.35 7.57
CA GLU A 163 16.35 3.42 7.62
C GLU A 163 17.78 2.87 7.60
N GLU A 164 18.04 1.79 8.36
CA GLU A 164 19.35 1.15 8.44
C GLU A 164 19.66 0.29 7.22
N PHE A 165 18.70 -0.48 6.75
CA PHE A 165 18.88 -1.49 5.72
C PHE A 165 18.91 -0.89 4.32
N ASP A 166 18.02 0.06 4.03
CA ASP A 166 17.90 0.73 2.74
C ASP A 166 17.72 2.25 2.88
N PRO A 167 18.77 3.00 3.23
CA PRO A 167 18.68 4.45 3.39
C PRO A 167 18.19 5.19 2.15
N ALA A 168 18.46 4.68 0.96
CA ALA A 168 17.99 5.29 -0.29
C ALA A 168 16.47 5.13 -0.46
N GLY A 169 15.96 3.93 -0.17
CA GLY A 169 14.53 3.65 -0.12
C GLY A 169 13.82 4.46 0.95
N PHE A 170 14.39 4.55 2.15
CA PHE A 170 13.86 5.36 3.23
C PHE A 170 13.71 6.83 2.82
N GLN A 171 14.76 7.44 2.26
CA GLN A 171 14.73 8.83 1.79
C GLN A 171 13.74 9.04 0.64
N MET A 172 13.60 8.05 -0.25
CA MET A 172 12.61 8.06 -1.31
C MET A 172 11.19 8.12 -0.73
N ILE A 173 10.86 7.26 0.25
CA ILE A 173 9.55 7.27 0.92
C ILE A 173 9.29 8.61 1.61
N GLU A 174 10.25 9.13 2.39
CA GLU A 174 10.10 10.44 3.04
C GLU A 174 9.82 11.55 2.02
N LYS A 175 10.61 11.61 0.96
CA LYS A 175 10.47 12.61 -0.09
C LYS A 175 9.09 12.54 -0.75
N LEU A 176 8.61 11.37 -1.09
CA LEU A 176 7.40 11.22 -1.91
C LEU A 176 6.11 11.33 -1.09
N TRP A 177 6.08 10.85 0.14
CA TRP A 177 4.91 10.93 0.99
C TRP A 177 4.84 12.22 1.81
N LEU A 178 6.00 12.79 2.24
CA LEU A 178 6.04 13.93 3.15
C LEU A 178 6.29 15.27 2.46
N SER A 179 6.54 15.30 1.15
CA SER A 179 6.87 16.55 0.41
C SER A 179 5.72 17.57 0.25
N GLY A 180 4.58 17.32 0.83
CA GLY A 180 3.53 18.31 1.00
C GLY A 180 3.63 18.96 2.39
N ASN A 181 4.32 20.04 2.54
CA ASN A 181 4.47 21.01 3.64
C ASN A 181 3.66 20.82 4.96
N HIS A 182 3.61 19.62 5.53
CA HIS A 182 3.03 19.41 6.86
C HIS A 182 4.00 18.59 7.73
N PRO A 183 4.26 19.03 8.97
CA PRO A 183 5.04 18.24 9.91
C PRO A 183 4.34 16.90 10.14
N HIS A 184 5.10 15.82 10.09
CA HIS A 184 4.66 14.48 10.50
C HIS A 184 4.04 14.60 11.91
N PRO A 185 2.83 14.07 12.17
CA PRO A 185 2.35 13.97 13.54
C PRO A 185 3.38 13.14 14.31
N SER A 186 4.07 13.78 15.24
CA SER A 186 4.98 13.09 16.16
C SER A 186 4.15 12.04 16.91
N LEU A 187 4.69 10.86 17.11
CA LEU A 187 4.08 9.75 17.85
C LEU A 187 3.71 10.09 19.30
N GLU A 188 3.85 11.37 19.72
CA GLU A 188 3.65 11.85 21.09
C GLU A 188 2.31 12.53 21.37
N ASN A 189 1.41 12.69 20.40
CA ASN A 189 0.11 13.30 20.66
C ASN A 189 -1.04 12.34 20.42
N PRO A 190 -1.89 12.07 21.43
CA PRO A 190 -3.10 11.28 21.23
C PRO A 190 -4.03 11.99 20.24
N VAL A 191 -4.53 11.21 19.31
CA VAL A 191 -5.44 11.60 18.24
C VAL A 191 -6.60 12.42 18.80
N SER A 192 -6.78 13.64 18.27
CA SER A 192 -8.01 14.41 18.40
C SER A 192 -9.16 13.62 17.75
N THR A 193 -10.22 13.36 18.52
CA THR A 193 -11.42 12.66 18.07
C THR A 193 -12.32 13.51 17.19
N ASP A 194 -11.79 14.22 16.20
CA ASP A 194 -12.59 14.99 15.28
C ASP A 194 -13.05 14.12 14.11
N SER A 195 -14.34 13.87 14.07
CA SER A 195 -15.08 12.80 13.40
C SER A 195 -15.37 13.04 11.92
N HIS A 196 -14.40 13.48 11.12
CA HIS A 196 -14.57 13.58 9.66
C HIS A 196 -13.58 12.67 8.93
N LEU A 197 -13.84 11.34 9.01
CA LEU A 197 -13.20 10.39 8.11
C LEU A 197 -13.56 10.72 6.66
N PRO A 198 -12.60 10.68 5.71
CA PRO A 198 -12.94 10.82 4.30
C PRO A 198 -13.93 9.74 3.88
N TYR A 199 -14.94 10.11 3.10
CA TYR A 199 -15.94 9.18 2.57
C TYR A 199 -15.28 8.27 1.51
N TRP A 200 -14.94 7.04 1.90
CA TRP A 200 -14.56 5.99 0.97
C TRP A 200 -15.81 5.46 0.26
N ARG A 201 -15.75 5.33 -1.06
CA ARG A 201 -16.85 4.73 -1.81
C ARG A 201 -16.69 3.23 -1.85
N LEU A 202 -17.71 2.50 -1.39
CA LEU A 202 -17.79 1.05 -1.46
C LEU A 202 -18.74 0.65 -2.58
N TYR A 203 -18.33 -0.27 -3.43
CA TYR A 203 -19.15 -0.92 -4.42
C TYR A 203 -19.14 -2.43 -4.13
N GLY A 204 -20.33 -3.06 -4.13
CA GLY A 204 -20.47 -4.50 -3.94
C GLY A 204 -21.37 -5.07 -5.03
N SER A 205 -21.06 -6.27 -5.51
CA SER A 205 -21.90 -7.08 -6.39
C SER A 205 -22.67 -8.12 -5.58
#